data_1cdede273ce60123e69ed9e4f6a92df5
#
_entry.id   1cdede273ce60123e69ed9e4f6a92df5
#
_cell.length_a   1.000
_cell.length_b   1.000
_cell.length_c   1.000
_cell.angle_alpha   90.00
_cell.angle_beta   90.00
_cell.angle_gamma   90.00
#
_symmetry.space_group_name_H-M   'P 1'
#
loop_
_entity.id
_entity.type
_entity.pdbx_description
1 polymer ?
#
loop_
_entity_poly.entity_id
_entity_poly.type
_entity_poly.pdbx_seq_one_letter_code
_entity_poly.pdbx_strand_id
1 'polypeptide(L)'
;MKKLLLLTWIFVCMAGMAYATPGHSELFELPTDTIQHKDSTVQKRSFFNKFLDYFNDANKNKKHKKFDFSIIGGPHYSTDTKLGLGLVAAGLYRSDRNDTILPPSNVSLFGDVSTVGFYLLGIRGTHIFPQDKYRLDYTLYFYSFPSKFWGMGYDMGNVDANETDMDRWQAQIKASFLFKLTDNLYLGPMVAYDYVRGKNLERPELMEGMDLTTTNYGAGFSLVYDSRDVLTNPHKGYYLNLSQCFRPKFMGNDYAFSTTDLRTSYYHPVWKG
;
A
#
# COMPACT_ATOMS: atom_id res chain seq x y z
N MET A 1 -19.97 -17.28 -13.30
CA MET A 1 -18.63 -17.33 -13.90
C MET A 1 -18.11 -15.97 -14.41
N LYS A 2 -18.95 -15.03 -14.86
CA LYS A 2 -18.49 -13.70 -15.34
C LYS A 2 -18.05 -12.73 -14.21
N LYS A 3 -18.53 -12.89 -12.98
CA LYS A 3 -18.22 -11.99 -11.84
C LYS A 3 -16.89 -12.32 -11.11
N LEU A 4 -16.33 -13.52 -11.32
CA LEU A 4 -15.02 -13.91 -10.76
C LEU A 4 -13.84 -13.31 -11.55
N LEU A 5 -14.06 -12.99 -12.82
CA LEU A 5 -13.07 -12.38 -13.70
C LEU A 5 -12.82 -10.87 -13.41
N LEU A 6 -13.76 -10.20 -12.73
CA LEU A 6 -13.62 -8.77 -12.42
C LEU A 6 -12.68 -8.52 -11.25
N LEU A 7 -12.60 -9.43 -10.28
CA LEU A 7 -11.69 -9.33 -9.13
C LEU A 7 -10.23 -9.56 -9.51
N THR A 8 -9.96 -10.39 -10.50
CA THR A 8 -8.61 -10.63 -11.02
C THR A 8 -8.08 -9.47 -11.86
N TRP A 9 -8.96 -8.69 -12.49
CA TRP A 9 -8.56 -7.54 -13.32
C TRP A 9 -8.07 -6.33 -12.49
N ILE A 10 -8.62 -6.12 -11.31
CA ILE A 10 -8.19 -5.03 -10.41
C ILE A 10 -6.76 -5.26 -9.89
N PHE A 11 -6.35 -6.52 -9.70
CA PHE A 11 -4.99 -6.86 -9.28
C PHE A 11 -3.95 -6.72 -10.39
N VAL A 12 -4.36 -6.90 -11.66
CA VAL A 12 -3.47 -6.77 -12.83
C VAL A 12 -3.21 -5.31 -13.20
N CYS A 13 -4.19 -4.41 -13.01
CA CYS A 13 -3.98 -2.98 -13.30
C CYS A 13 -3.01 -2.28 -12.33
N MET A 14 -2.87 -2.75 -11.10
CA MET A 14 -1.86 -2.20 -10.16
C MET A 14 -0.43 -2.69 -10.42
N ALA A 15 -0.24 -3.74 -11.21
CA ALA A 15 1.09 -4.27 -11.57
C ALA A 15 1.63 -3.71 -12.91
N GLY A 16 0.80 -3.01 -13.69
CA GLY A 16 1.10 -2.62 -15.07
C GLY A 16 1.77 -1.25 -15.28
N MET A 17 2.05 -0.47 -14.22
CA MET A 17 2.61 0.89 -14.37
C MET A 17 4.12 1.02 -14.15
N ALA A 18 4.91 0.03 -14.48
CA ALA A 18 6.36 0.06 -14.26
C ALA A 18 7.20 -0.19 -15.53
N TYR A 19 6.77 0.25 -16.71
CA TYR A 19 7.66 0.28 -17.87
C TYR A 19 7.46 1.54 -18.70
N ALA A 20 8.26 2.58 -18.40
CA ALA A 20 8.57 3.64 -19.34
C ALA A 20 10.04 3.51 -19.74
N THR A 21 10.29 3.13 -21.00
CA THR A 21 11.61 3.14 -21.63
C THR A 21 12.07 4.56 -21.90
N PRO A 22 13.36 4.91 -21.70
CA PRO A 22 13.87 6.20 -22.09
C PRO A 22 14.14 6.23 -23.60
N GLY A 23 13.41 7.08 -24.30
CA GLY A 23 13.70 7.43 -25.70
C GLY A 23 14.86 8.41 -25.78
N HIS A 24 15.75 8.18 -26.73
CA HIS A 24 16.81 9.08 -27.17
C HIS A 24 16.25 10.46 -27.53
N SER A 25 16.81 11.53 -26.93
CA SER A 25 16.64 12.90 -27.41
C SER A 25 17.94 13.40 -27.98
N GLU A 26 17.90 13.68 -29.30
CA GLU A 26 18.96 14.38 -30.01
C GLU A 26 19.10 15.82 -29.49
N LEU A 27 20.34 16.24 -29.37
CA LEU A 27 20.79 17.58 -29.02
C LEU A 27 20.35 18.59 -30.10
N PHE A 28 19.59 19.58 -29.69
CA PHE A 28 19.38 20.81 -30.45
C PHE A 28 20.03 21.95 -29.68
N GLU A 29 21.19 22.41 -30.17
CA GLU A 29 21.87 23.61 -29.66
C GLU A 29 21.19 24.86 -30.18
N LEU A 30 20.81 25.79 -29.32
CA LEU A 30 20.42 27.14 -29.63
C LEU A 30 21.39 28.14 -29.02
N PRO A 31 21.68 29.25 -29.69
CA PRO A 31 22.81 30.11 -29.37
C PRO A 31 22.55 31.01 -28.17
N THR A 32 23.63 31.24 -27.44
CA THR A 32 23.81 32.11 -26.30
C THR A 32 23.63 33.57 -26.71
N ASP A 33 22.65 34.27 -26.14
CA ASP A 33 22.70 35.71 -26.03
C ASP A 33 22.53 36.16 -24.59
N THR A 34 23.58 36.82 -24.14
CA THR A 34 23.74 37.39 -22.81
C THR A 34 22.95 38.68 -22.70
N ILE A 35 21.90 38.74 -21.87
CA ILE A 35 21.38 39.99 -21.35
C ILE A 35 21.23 39.90 -19.84
N GLN A 36 22.11 40.59 -19.14
CA GLN A 36 21.96 40.88 -17.72
C GLN A 36 20.81 41.88 -17.53
N HIS A 37 19.75 41.46 -16.85
CA HIS A 37 18.85 42.39 -16.16
C HIS A 37 18.64 41.92 -14.72
N LYS A 38 19.26 42.72 -13.85
CA LYS A 38 19.10 42.64 -12.40
C LYS A 38 17.85 43.45 -12.04
N ASP A 39 16.73 42.77 -11.89
CA ASP A 39 15.57 43.34 -11.23
C ASP A 39 15.09 42.43 -10.10
N SER A 40 15.32 42.90 -8.89
CA SER A 40 14.89 42.28 -7.65
C SER A 40 13.42 42.65 -7.35
N THR A 41 12.50 41.98 -8.02
CA THR A 41 11.12 41.87 -7.57
C THR A 41 10.94 40.51 -6.89
N VAL A 42 10.80 40.52 -5.58
CA VAL A 42 10.41 39.35 -4.78
C VAL A 42 8.98 39.00 -5.17
N GLN A 43 8.82 38.25 -6.27
CA GLN A 43 7.55 37.61 -6.60
C GLN A 43 7.22 36.64 -5.49
N LYS A 44 6.14 36.89 -4.75
CA LYS A 44 5.55 35.90 -3.83
C LYS A 44 5.27 34.62 -4.64
N ARG A 45 6.17 33.64 -4.55
CA ARG A 45 5.98 32.35 -5.21
C ARG A 45 4.67 31.75 -4.73
N SER A 46 3.78 31.42 -5.66
CA SER A 46 2.50 30.78 -5.39
C SER A 46 2.73 29.53 -4.54
N PHE A 47 1.80 29.25 -3.62
CA PHE A 47 1.79 28.02 -2.82
C PHE A 47 1.98 26.77 -3.69
N PHE A 48 1.39 26.77 -4.89
CA PHE A 48 1.50 25.69 -5.87
C PHE A 48 2.94 25.50 -6.39
N ASN A 49 3.67 26.57 -6.66
CA ASN A 49 5.07 26.46 -7.08
C ASN A 49 5.97 25.96 -5.97
N LYS A 50 5.73 26.36 -4.70
CA LYS A 50 6.45 25.81 -3.54
C LYS A 50 6.16 24.33 -3.34
N PHE A 51 4.94 23.90 -3.60
CA PHE A 51 4.52 22.50 -3.54
C PHE A 51 5.23 21.68 -4.63
N LEU A 52 5.24 22.15 -5.89
CA LEU A 52 5.95 21.48 -6.98
C LEU A 52 7.47 21.44 -6.75
N ASP A 53 8.08 22.51 -6.25
CA ASP A 53 9.50 22.55 -5.91
C ASP A 53 9.84 21.52 -4.81
N TYR A 54 8.97 21.37 -3.80
CA TYR A 54 9.13 20.37 -2.75
C TYR A 54 9.12 18.92 -3.32
N PHE A 55 8.21 18.62 -4.25
CA PHE A 55 8.17 17.31 -4.91
C PHE A 55 9.40 17.05 -5.77
N ASN A 56 9.84 18.05 -6.55
CA ASN A 56 11.04 17.95 -7.36
C ASN A 56 12.29 17.75 -6.50
N ASP A 57 12.37 18.41 -5.34
CA ASP A 57 13.50 18.29 -4.42
C ASP A 57 13.47 16.98 -3.61
N ALA A 58 12.29 16.45 -3.32
CA ALA A 58 12.13 15.17 -2.65
C ALA A 58 12.67 13.99 -3.50
N ASN A 59 12.53 14.09 -4.83
CA ASN A 59 12.94 13.06 -5.78
C ASN A 59 14.41 13.21 -6.25
N LYS A 60 15.13 14.25 -5.83
CA LYS A 60 16.56 14.40 -6.15
C LYS A 60 17.42 13.48 -5.27
N ASN A 61 18.23 12.65 -5.92
CA ASN A 61 19.17 11.72 -5.28
C ASN A 61 20.28 12.51 -4.55
N LYS A 62 20.18 12.69 -3.24
CA LYS A 62 21.22 13.34 -2.40
C LYS A 62 22.03 12.27 -1.69
N LYS A 63 23.29 12.10 -2.06
CA LYS A 63 24.22 11.04 -1.67
C LYS A 63 24.44 10.80 -0.16
N HIS A 64 23.82 11.55 0.77
CA HIS A 64 24.03 11.44 2.22
C HIS A 64 22.77 11.64 3.09
N LYS A 65 21.58 11.32 2.58
CA LYS A 65 20.36 11.42 3.40
C LYS A 65 20.24 10.24 4.38
N LYS A 66 19.87 10.55 5.62
CA LYS A 66 19.47 9.55 6.64
C LYS A 66 18.29 8.73 6.21
N PHE A 67 17.42 9.33 5.40
CA PHE A 67 16.17 8.82 4.93
C PHE A 67 16.06 9.21 3.46
N ASP A 68 16.03 8.21 2.61
CA ASP A 68 15.81 8.40 1.18
C ASP A 68 14.36 8.10 0.87
N PHE A 69 13.60 9.10 0.45
CA PHE A 69 12.20 8.92 0.13
C PHE A 69 11.84 9.55 -1.22
N SER A 70 10.90 8.92 -1.89
CA SER A 70 10.32 9.38 -3.14
C SER A 70 8.83 9.59 -2.97
N ILE A 71 8.31 10.63 -3.59
CA ILE A 71 6.88 10.93 -3.61
C ILE A 71 6.40 10.82 -5.04
N ILE A 72 5.37 10.02 -5.24
CA ILE A 72 4.71 9.84 -6.53
C ILE A 72 3.21 10.05 -6.31
N GLY A 73 2.57 10.76 -7.23
CA GLY A 73 1.14 10.94 -7.15
C GLY A 73 0.62 11.79 -8.29
N GLY A 74 -0.68 11.82 -8.40
CA GLY A 74 -1.36 12.59 -9.43
C GLY A 74 -2.86 12.30 -9.48
N PRO A 75 -3.56 13.03 -10.36
CA PRO A 75 -4.96 12.76 -10.61
C PRO A 75 -5.14 11.40 -11.29
N HIS A 76 -6.22 10.72 -10.94
CA HIS A 76 -6.61 9.47 -11.58
C HIS A 76 -8.13 9.44 -11.79
N TYR A 77 -8.57 8.52 -12.63
CA TYR A 77 -9.99 8.23 -12.85
C TYR A 77 -10.22 6.72 -12.81
N SER A 78 -11.27 6.31 -12.11
CA SER A 78 -11.77 4.94 -12.17
C SER A 78 -13.29 4.94 -12.24
N THR A 79 -13.89 3.82 -12.69
CA THR A 79 -15.34 3.69 -12.77
C THR A 79 -16.01 3.76 -11.41
N ASP A 80 -15.35 3.28 -10.36
CA ASP A 80 -15.91 3.18 -9.01
C ASP A 80 -15.66 4.45 -8.19
N THR A 81 -14.45 5.00 -8.26
CA THR A 81 -14.05 6.18 -7.47
C THR A 81 -14.11 7.50 -8.24
N LYS A 82 -14.45 7.45 -9.56
CA LYS A 82 -14.50 8.61 -10.44
C LYS A 82 -13.16 9.37 -10.47
N LEU A 83 -13.19 10.69 -10.45
CA LEU A 83 -11.99 11.52 -10.42
C LEU A 83 -11.41 11.56 -9.01
N GLY A 84 -10.14 11.27 -8.88
CA GLY A 84 -9.43 11.27 -7.60
C GLY A 84 -8.03 11.86 -7.71
N LEU A 85 -7.42 12.04 -6.52
CA LEU A 85 -6.02 12.44 -6.37
C LEU A 85 -5.36 11.50 -5.39
N GLY A 86 -4.40 10.73 -5.89
CA GLY A 86 -3.61 9.77 -5.11
C GLY A 86 -2.18 10.24 -4.90
N LEU A 87 -1.62 9.94 -3.71
CA LEU A 87 -0.25 10.21 -3.32
C LEU A 87 0.37 9.00 -2.63
N VAL A 88 1.60 8.66 -3.00
CA VAL A 88 2.43 7.66 -2.32
C VAL A 88 3.78 8.28 -1.98
N ALA A 89 4.16 8.26 -0.72
CA ALA A 89 5.49 8.59 -0.27
C ALA A 89 6.16 7.31 0.24
N ALA A 90 7.19 6.85 -0.46
CA ALA A 90 7.95 5.65 -0.11
C ALA A 90 9.37 6.02 0.30
N GLY A 91 9.85 5.46 1.40
CA GLY A 91 11.16 5.77 1.94
C GLY A 91 11.94 4.54 2.37
N LEU A 92 13.27 4.64 2.23
CA LEU A 92 14.23 3.68 2.70
C LEU A 92 15.11 4.31 3.77
N TYR A 93 15.36 3.57 4.85
CA TYR A 93 16.23 4.02 5.94
C TYR A 93 16.95 2.84 6.58
N ARG A 94 18.10 3.10 7.19
CA ARG A 94 18.82 2.08 7.96
C ARG A 94 18.73 2.40 9.45
N SER A 95 18.42 1.39 10.25
CA SER A 95 18.37 1.49 11.72
C SER A 95 19.76 1.67 12.33
N ASP A 96 20.79 1.07 11.73
CA ASP A 96 22.19 1.32 12.07
C ASP A 96 22.95 1.81 10.83
N ARG A 97 23.67 2.93 10.95
CA ARG A 97 24.45 3.54 9.87
C ARG A 97 25.81 2.90 9.67
N ASN A 98 26.35 2.34 10.73
CA ASN A 98 27.67 1.72 10.71
C ASN A 98 27.60 0.31 10.15
N ASP A 99 26.40 -0.28 10.12
CA ASP A 99 26.16 -1.58 9.51
C ASP A 99 25.89 -1.42 8.02
N THR A 100 26.91 -1.58 7.19
CA THR A 100 26.84 -1.47 5.73
C THR A 100 26.21 -2.70 5.09
N ILE A 101 26.11 -3.81 5.80
CA ILE A 101 25.57 -5.09 5.33
C ILE A 101 24.06 -5.14 5.59
N LEU A 102 23.57 -4.41 6.60
CA LEU A 102 22.15 -4.38 6.96
C LEU A 102 21.29 -3.89 5.79
N PRO A 103 20.30 -4.68 5.36
CA PRO A 103 19.34 -4.22 4.37
C PRO A 103 18.57 -2.99 4.87
N PRO A 104 18.21 -2.06 3.99
CA PRO A 104 17.42 -0.91 4.41
C PRO A 104 16.01 -1.32 4.83
N SER A 105 15.54 -0.76 5.91
CA SER A 105 14.12 -0.73 6.29
C SER A 105 13.35 0.10 5.28
N ASN A 106 12.07 -0.21 5.10
CA ASN A 106 11.19 0.54 4.21
C ASN A 106 9.95 1.02 4.93
N VAL A 107 9.41 2.13 4.46
CA VAL A 107 8.11 2.66 4.86
C VAL A 107 7.43 3.28 3.65
N SER A 108 6.14 3.04 3.51
CA SER A 108 5.30 3.65 2.49
C SER A 108 4.06 4.24 3.13
N LEU A 109 3.83 5.51 2.88
CA LEU A 109 2.60 6.24 3.19
C LEU A 109 1.81 6.38 1.90
N PHE A 110 0.50 6.12 1.94
CA PHE A 110 -0.38 6.36 0.80
C PHE A 110 -1.65 7.04 1.27
N GLY A 111 -2.08 7.97 0.46
CA GLY A 111 -3.32 8.68 0.61
C GLY A 111 -4.01 8.82 -0.73
N ASP A 112 -5.33 8.74 -0.71
CA ASP A 112 -6.17 8.92 -1.88
C ASP A 112 -7.48 9.58 -1.48
N VAL A 113 -7.98 10.47 -2.32
CA VAL A 113 -9.30 11.11 -2.16
C VAL A 113 -9.97 11.23 -3.51
N SER A 114 -11.28 11.07 -3.55
CA SER A 114 -12.04 11.18 -4.79
C SER A 114 -13.32 12.01 -4.66
N THR A 115 -13.89 12.36 -5.81
CA THR A 115 -15.10 13.18 -5.91
C THR A 115 -16.37 12.49 -5.42
N VAL A 116 -16.36 11.16 -5.27
CA VAL A 116 -17.51 10.39 -4.79
C VAL A 116 -17.41 9.97 -3.33
N GLY A 117 -16.51 10.61 -2.56
CA GLY A 117 -16.35 10.32 -1.13
C GLY A 117 -15.48 9.10 -0.82
N PHE A 118 -14.76 8.54 -1.81
CA PHE A 118 -13.68 7.61 -1.52
C PHE A 118 -12.50 8.36 -0.89
N TYR A 119 -11.99 7.83 0.19
CA TYR A 119 -10.70 8.24 0.75
C TYR A 119 -9.97 7.05 1.35
N LEU A 120 -8.67 7.05 1.20
CA LEU A 120 -7.76 6.06 1.71
C LEU A 120 -6.59 6.77 2.39
N LEU A 121 -6.23 6.32 3.57
CA LEU A 121 -4.99 6.66 4.24
C LEU A 121 -4.35 5.38 4.73
N GLY A 122 -3.08 5.17 4.43
CA GLY A 122 -2.39 3.97 4.86
C GLY A 122 -0.90 4.17 5.08
N ILE A 123 -0.37 3.32 5.95
CA ILE A 123 1.06 3.16 6.16
C ILE A 123 1.38 1.67 6.19
N ARG A 124 2.44 1.30 5.50
CA ARG A 124 3.00 -0.05 5.56
C ARG A 124 4.51 0.00 5.48
N GLY A 125 5.16 -1.00 6.04
CA GLY A 125 6.61 -1.11 5.93
C GLY A 125 7.15 -2.32 6.67
N THR A 126 8.47 -2.46 6.54
CA THR A 126 9.29 -3.41 7.28
C THR A 126 10.41 -2.64 7.96
N HIS A 127 10.42 -2.64 9.28
CA HIS A 127 11.54 -2.15 10.07
C HIS A 127 12.50 -3.31 10.37
N ILE A 128 13.74 -3.18 9.93
CA ILE A 128 14.81 -4.15 10.14
C ILE A 128 15.70 -3.64 11.27
N PHE A 129 15.80 -4.42 12.33
CA PHE A 129 16.63 -4.12 13.49
C PHE A 129 18.10 -4.41 13.21
N PRO A 130 19.03 -3.84 14.00
CA PRO A 130 20.47 -4.08 13.83
C PRO A 130 20.82 -5.56 13.76
N GLN A 131 21.79 -5.90 12.90
CA GLN A 131 22.25 -7.27 12.60
C GLN A 131 21.16 -8.16 11.96
N ASP A 132 20.03 -7.56 11.51
CA ASP A 132 18.89 -8.29 10.93
C ASP A 132 18.37 -9.44 11.81
N LYS A 133 18.50 -9.29 13.12
CA LYS A 133 18.04 -10.31 14.08
C LYS A 133 16.52 -10.34 14.20
N TYR A 134 15.89 -9.18 14.06
CA TYR A 134 14.45 -8.99 14.18
C TYR A 134 13.94 -8.15 13.02
N ARG A 135 12.70 -8.41 12.61
CA ARG A 135 11.96 -7.57 11.67
C ARG A 135 10.57 -7.28 12.21
N LEU A 136 10.10 -6.06 12.05
CA LEU A 136 8.73 -5.67 12.33
C LEU A 136 8.05 -5.31 11.01
N ASP A 137 7.16 -6.17 10.56
CA ASP A 137 6.26 -5.89 9.43
C ASP A 137 4.98 -5.26 9.96
N TYR A 138 4.57 -4.15 9.37
CA TYR A 138 3.37 -3.45 9.78
C TYR A 138 2.58 -2.92 8.60
N THR A 139 1.25 -2.92 8.78
CA THR A 139 0.28 -2.41 7.82
C THR A 139 -0.88 -1.82 8.58
N LEU A 140 -1.16 -0.55 8.32
CA LEU A 140 -2.29 0.18 8.86
C LEU A 140 -3.03 0.83 7.70
N TYR A 141 -4.33 0.60 7.59
CA TYR A 141 -5.20 1.21 6.60
C TYR A 141 -6.43 1.80 7.26
N PHE A 142 -6.84 2.93 6.75
CA PHE A 142 -8.14 3.49 6.98
C PHE A 142 -8.71 3.97 5.65
N TYR A 143 -9.91 3.50 5.30
CA TYR A 143 -10.56 3.92 4.08
C TYR A 143 -12.07 3.97 4.20
N SER A 144 -12.67 4.83 3.39
CA SER A 144 -14.09 4.88 3.10
C SER A 144 -14.30 4.61 1.64
N PHE A 145 -15.17 3.69 1.32
CA PHE A 145 -15.45 3.28 -0.05
C PHE A 145 -16.96 3.23 -0.29
N PRO A 146 -17.49 4.06 -1.21
CA PRO A 146 -18.85 3.91 -1.69
C PRO A 146 -18.97 2.54 -2.35
N SER A 147 -19.87 1.72 -1.88
CA SER A 147 -20.02 0.34 -2.35
C SER A 147 -21.48 0.00 -2.57
N LYS A 148 -21.70 -0.99 -3.41
CA LYS A 148 -23.01 -1.60 -3.62
C LYS A 148 -23.18 -2.78 -2.66
N PHE A 149 -24.38 -2.94 -2.14
CA PHE A 149 -24.78 -4.02 -1.24
C PHE A 149 -26.06 -4.68 -1.75
N TRP A 150 -26.13 -5.99 -1.68
CA TRP A 150 -27.27 -6.78 -2.18
C TRP A 150 -27.97 -7.60 -1.09
N GLY A 151 -27.59 -7.39 0.18
CA GLY A 151 -28.08 -8.17 1.30
C GLY A 151 -27.10 -9.24 1.76
N MET A 152 -27.47 -9.91 2.86
CA MET A 152 -26.64 -10.93 3.51
C MET A 152 -26.91 -12.31 2.92
N GLY A 153 -25.81 -13.04 2.65
CA GLY A 153 -25.88 -14.42 2.13
C GLY A 153 -26.03 -14.51 0.62
N TYR A 154 -26.06 -15.76 0.15
CA TYR A 154 -26.07 -16.08 -1.28
C TYR A 154 -27.41 -15.72 -1.93
N ASP A 155 -28.52 -16.03 -1.28
CA ASP A 155 -29.86 -15.89 -1.85
C ASP A 155 -30.21 -14.42 -2.09
N MET A 156 -29.96 -13.54 -1.13
CA MET A 156 -30.15 -12.10 -1.30
C MET A 156 -29.13 -11.49 -2.26
N GLY A 157 -27.88 -11.87 -2.13
CA GLY A 157 -26.78 -11.35 -2.96
C GLY A 157 -26.86 -11.71 -4.43
N ASN A 158 -27.72 -12.66 -4.80
CA ASN A 158 -27.93 -13.08 -6.19
C ASN A 158 -29.15 -12.41 -6.86
N VAL A 159 -29.87 -11.56 -6.13
CA VAL A 159 -31.03 -10.83 -6.61
C VAL A 159 -30.64 -9.41 -6.97
N ASP A 160 -30.60 -9.09 -8.27
CA ASP A 160 -30.22 -7.76 -8.76
C ASP A 160 -31.11 -6.61 -8.20
N ALA A 161 -32.41 -6.91 -7.95
CA ALA A 161 -33.34 -5.96 -7.35
C ALA A 161 -33.00 -5.55 -5.91
N ASN A 162 -32.11 -6.28 -5.24
CA ASN A 162 -31.61 -5.95 -3.90
C ASN A 162 -30.44 -4.96 -3.91
N GLU A 163 -29.98 -4.53 -5.08
CA GLU A 163 -28.90 -3.55 -5.17
C GLU A 163 -29.27 -2.26 -4.43
N THR A 164 -28.42 -1.84 -3.51
CA THR A 164 -28.53 -0.60 -2.73
C THR A 164 -27.17 0.02 -2.50
N ASP A 165 -27.12 1.33 -2.33
CA ASP A 165 -25.88 2.05 -2.04
C ASP A 165 -25.57 2.02 -0.55
N MET A 166 -24.28 1.92 -0.24
CA MET A 166 -23.75 1.93 1.12
C MET A 166 -22.34 2.51 1.14
N ASP A 167 -22.03 3.34 2.13
CA ASP A 167 -20.64 3.73 2.43
C ASP A 167 -20.02 2.71 3.37
N ARG A 168 -18.91 2.13 2.97
CA ARG A 168 -18.15 1.18 3.77
C ARG A 168 -16.90 1.83 4.35
N TRP A 169 -16.88 2.00 5.66
CA TRP A 169 -15.71 2.42 6.41
C TRP A 169 -14.94 1.22 6.90
N GLN A 170 -13.64 1.23 6.73
CA GLN A 170 -12.79 0.16 7.22
C GLN A 170 -11.49 0.69 7.79
N ALA A 171 -11.11 0.17 8.96
CA ALA A 171 -9.79 0.32 9.54
C ALA A 171 -9.17 -1.06 9.72
N GLN A 172 -7.91 -1.21 9.31
CA GLN A 172 -7.15 -2.44 9.44
C GLN A 172 -5.78 -2.15 10.05
N ILE A 173 -5.42 -2.94 11.06
CA ILE A 173 -4.09 -2.95 11.65
C ILE A 173 -3.57 -4.38 11.60
N LYS A 174 -2.39 -4.59 11.03
CA LYS A 174 -1.70 -5.88 11.01
C LYS A 174 -0.24 -5.65 11.33
N ALA A 175 0.30 -6.38 12.29
CA ALA A 175 1.70 -6.31 12.66
C ALA A 175 2.26 -7.71 12.94
N SER A 176 3.48 -7.98 12.45
CA SER A 176 4.21 -9.22 12.68
C SER A 176 5.61 -8.89 13.20
N PHE A 177 5.98 -9.43 14.36
CA PHE A 177 7.31 -9.29 14.90
C PHE A 177 8.09 -10.59 14.69
N LEU A 178 9.08 -10.55 13.79
CA LEU A 178 9.76 -11.70 13.25
C LEU A 178 11.15 -11.85 13.86
N PHE A 179 11.48 -13.05 14.29
CA PHE A 179 12.78 -13.46 14.80
C PHE A 179 13.53 -14.23 13.72
N LYS A 180 14.79 -13.89 13.49
CA LYS A 180 15.64 -14.63 12.56
C LYS A 180 15.98 -16.00 13.11
N LEU A 181 15.59 -17.06 12.41
CA LEU A 181 15.91 -18.45 12.78
C LEU A 181 17.18 -18.94 12.07
N THR A 182 17.29 -18.63 10.78
CA THR A 182 18.47 -18.91 9.95
C THR A 182 18.70 -17.70 9.01
N ASP A 183 19.70 -17.76 8.14
CA ASP A 183 20.08 -16.63 7.30
C ASP A 183 18.93 -15.99 6.50
N ASN A 184 17.97 -16.80 6.06
CA ASN A 184 16.86 -16.32 5.23
C ASN A 184 15.47 -16.64 5.81
N LEU A 185 15.40 -17.27 7.00
CA LEU A 185 14.15 -17.73 7.59
C LEU A 185 13.83 -16.96 8.86
N TYR A 186 12.62 -16.44 8.92
CA TYR A 186 12.09 -15.66 10.04
C TYR A 186 10.74 -16.24 10.47
N LEU A 187 10.50 -16.29 11.77
CA LEU A 187 9.24 -16.71 12.37
C LEU A 187 8.91 -15.79 13.54
N GLY A 188 7.65 -15.48 13.71
CA GLY A 188 7.24 -14.71 14.87
C GLY A 188 5.74 -14.50 14.99
N PRO A 189 5.29 -13.95 16.14
CA PRO A 189 3.90 -13.65 16.37
C PRO A 189 3.39 -12.54 15.45
N MET A 190 2.09 -12.61 15.17
CA MET A 190 1.36 -11.57 14.50
C MET A 190 0.08 -11.22 15.25
N VAL A 191 -0.34 -9.97 15.10
CA VAL A 191 -1.63 -9.46 15.57
C VAL A 191 -2.35 -8.79 14.42
N ALA A 192 -3.67 -8.88 14.42
CA ALA A 192 -4.54 -8.25 13.44
C ALA A 192 -5.76 -7.63 14.12
N TYR A 193 -6.17 -6.49 13.64
CA TYR A 193 -7.39 -5.80 14.01
C TYR A 193 -8.07 -5.31 12.75
N ASP A 194 -9.33 -5.67 12.57
CA ASP A 194 -10.15 -5.23 11.46
C ASP A 194 -11.45 -4.63 12.01
N TYR A 195 -11.73 -3.40 11.64
CA TYR A 195 -12.98 -2.70 11.92
C TYR A 195 -13.66 -2.37 10.60
N VAL A 196 -14.89 -2.80 10.44
CA VAL A 196 -15.72 -2.51 9.26
C VAL A 196 -17.05 -1.95 9.73
N ARG A 197 -17.48 -0.84 9.14
CA ARG A 197 -18.77 -0.23 9.39
C ARG A 197 -19.45 0.21 8.10
N GLY A 198 -20.66 -0.30 7.88
CA GLY A 198 -21.57 0.22 6.88
C GLY A 198 -22.24 1.51 7.38
N LYS A 199 -22.40 2.48 6.49
CA LYS A 199 -23.13 3.73 6.73
C LYS A 199 -24.03 4.04 5.53
N ASN A 200 -25.02 4.88 5.74
CA ASN A 200 -25.90 5.37 4.69
C ASN A 200 -26.52 4.26 3.85
N LEU A 201 -26.82 3.11 4.47
CA LEU A 201 -27.52 2.02 3.83
C LEU A 201 -28.96 2.44 3.56
N GLU A 202 -29.37 2.54 2.29
CA GLU A 202 -30.71 2.99 1.91
C GLU A 202 -31.78 1.96 2.24
N ARG A 203 -31.39 0.67 2.27
CA ARG A 203 -32.31 -0.46 2.49
C ARG A 203 -31.83 -1.32 3.67
N PRO A 204 -32.06 -0.86 4.93
CA PRO A 204 -31.58 -1.57 6.11
C PRO A 204 -32.22 -2.94 6.34
N GLU A 205 -33.39 -3.21 5.75
CA GLU A 205 -34.06 -4.50 5.80
C GLU A 205 -33.21 -5.63 5.20
N LEU A 206 -32.30 -5.32 4.26
CA LEU A 206 -31.40 -6.31 3.65
C LEU A 206 -30.31 -6.83 4.61
N MET A 207 -30.18 -6.22 5.80
CA MET A 207 -29.28 -6.71 6.87
C MET A 207 -29.91 -7.79 7.74
N GLU A 208 -31.19 -8.07 7.62
CA GLU A 208 -31.92 -9.07 8.43
C GLU A 208 -31.71 -8.90 9.94
N GLY A 209 -31.56 -7.68 10.42
CA GLY A 209 -31.35 -7.35 11.84
C GLY A 209 -29.89 -7.50 12.30
N MET A 210 -28.96 -7.77 11.39
CA MET A 210 -27.51 -7.79 11.74
C MET A 210 -26.96 -6.39 11.83
N ASP A 211 -25.94 -6.21 12.70
CA ASP A 211 -25.24 -4.95 12.87
C ASP A 211 -24.45 -4.55 11.62
N LEU A 212 -24.50 -3.27 11.28
CA LEU A 212 -23.69 -2.66 10.24
C LEU A 212 -22.19 -2.52 10.65
N THR A 213 -21.86 -2.87 11.88
CA THR A 213 -20.50 -2.73 12.41
C THR A 213 -19.97 -4.10 12.80
N THR A 214 -18.79 -4.44 12.30
CA THR A 214 -18.09 -5.68 12.66
C THR A 214 -16.68 -5.32 13.11
N THR A 215 -16.27 -5.87 14.25
CA THR A 215 -14.91 -5.72 14.77
C THR A 215 -14.29 -7.10 14.94
N ASN A 216 -13.09 -7.30 14.39
CA ASN A 216 -12.39 -8.58 14.50
C ASN A 216 -10.99 -8.39 15.07
N TYR A 217 -10.69 -9.16 16.10
CA TYR A 217 -9.38 -9.23 16.74
C TYR A 217 -8.73 -10.57 16.41
N GLY A 218 -7.49 -10.54 16.03
CA GLY A 218 -6.77 -11.76 15.65
C GLY A 218 -5.35 -11.79 16.18
N ALA A 219 -4.90 -13.00 16.49
CA ALA A 219 -3.51 -13.29 16.81
C ALA A 219 -3.08 -14.58 16.12
N GLY A 220 -1.80 -14.69 15.84
CA GLY A 220 -1.27 -15.85 15.13
C GLY A 220 0.23 -15.77 14.95
N PHE A 221 0.72 -16.32 13.84
CA PHE A 221 2.13 -16.32 13.53
C PHE A 221 2.37 -16.05 12.04
N SER A 222 3.56 -15.58 11.73
CA SER A 222 4.03 -15.35 10.37
C SER A 222 5.39 -16.01 10.20
N LEU A 223 5.53 -16.82 9.13
CA LEU A 223 6.75 -17.45 8.69
C LEU A 223 7.19 -16.81 7.38
N VAL A 224 8.40 -16.26 7.34
CA VAL A 224 8.95 -15.58 6.16
C VAL A 224 10.26 -16.23 5.77
N TYR A 225 10.36 -16.69 4.53
CA TYR A 225 11.61 -17.06 3.89
C TYR A 225 11.95 -16.02 2.83
N ASP A 226 13.11 -15.39 2.94
CA ASP A 226 13.51 -14.28 2.07
C ASP A 226 14.98 -14.39 1.65
N SER A 227 15.21 -14.98 0.48
CA SER A 227 16.54 -15.13 -0.11
C SER A 227 16.79 -14.17 -1.29
N ARG A 228 16.00 -13.10 -1.38
CA ARG A 228 16.17 -12.08 -2.40
C ARG A 228 17.50 -11.36 -2.24
N ASP A 229 18.17 -11.07 -3.35
CA ASP A 229 19.43 -10.32 -3.38
C ASP A 229 19.24 -8.86 -2.93
N VAL A 230 18.12 -8.25 -3.31
CA VAL A 230 17.72 -6.88 -2.92
C VAL A 230 16.25 -6.88 -2.53
N LEU A 231 15.91 -6.39 -1.33
CA LEU A 231 14.53 -6.46 -0.81
C LEU A 231 13.54 -5.62 -1.61
N THR A 232 13.98 -4.46 -2.12
CA THR A 232 13.12 -3.48 -2.79
C THR A 232 13.05 -3.63 -4.30
N ASN A 233 14.11 -4.16 -4.92
CA ASN A 233 14.19 -4.39 -6.37
C ASN A 233 14.96 -5.70 -6.64
N PRO A 234 14.37 -6.86 -6.36
CA PRO A 234 15.04 -8.14 -6.48
C PRO A 234 15.27 -8.57 -7.93
N HIS A 235 16.46 -9.07 -8.21
CA HIS A 235 16.83 -9.66 -9.49
C HIS A 235 16.84 -11.18 -9.44
N LYS A 236 17.13 -11.76 -8.25
CA LYS A 236 17.15 -13.20 -8.02
C LYS A 236 16.77 -13.55 -6.61
N GLY A 237 16.28 -14.78 -6.43
CA GLY A 237 15.96 -15.34 -5.13
C GLY A 237 14.49 -15.69 -4.97
N TYR A 238 14.17 -16.14 -3.78
CA TYR A 238 12.83 -16.55 -3.35
C TYR A 238 12.33 -15.66 -2.23
N TYR A 239 11.05 -15.34 -2.29
CA TYR A 239 10.30 -14.78 -1.17
C TYR A 239 9.07 -15.65 -0.92
N LEU A 240 8.88 -16.08 0.32
CA LEU A 240 7.69 -16.76 0.80
C LEU A 240 7.27 -16.14 2.12
N ASN A 241 6.01 -15.79 2.23
CA ASN A 241 5.38 -15.36 3.48
C ASN A 241 4.13 -16.21 3.69
N LEU A 242 4.11 -16.99 4.76
CA LEU A 242 2.96 -17.72 5.23
C LEU A 242 2.54 -17.12 6.57
N SER A 243 1.34 -16.57 6.63
CA SER A 243 0.77 -16.08 7.88
C SER A 243 -0.54 -16.76 8.20
N GLN A 244 -0.67 -17.18 9.46
CA GLN A 244 -1.86 -17.80 10.02
C GLN A 244 -2.37 -16.93 11.15
N CYS A 245 -3.60 -16.43 11.02
CA CYS A 245 -4.25 -15.59 12.00
C CYS A 245 -5.52 -16.28 12.51
N PHE A 246 -5.63 -16.47 13.81
CA PHE A 246 -6.78 -17.03 14.48
C PHE A 246 -7.61 -15.89 15.10
N ARG A 247 -8.91 -15.96 14.93
CA ARG A 247 -9.88 -15.00 15.47
C ARG A 247 -10.94 -15.75 16.27
N PRO A 248 -10.62 -16.19 17.50
CA PRO A 248 -11.56 -16.92 18.35
C PRO A 248 -12.58 -15.97 18.99
N LYS A 249 -13.74 -16.49 19.37
CA LYS A 249 -14.81 -15.72 20.05
C LYS A 249 -14.37 -15.07 21.35
N PHE A 250 -13.49 -15.71 22.12
CA PHE A 250 -13.04 -15.18 23.42
C PHE A 250 -12.24 -13.86 23.29
N MET A 251 -11.76 -13.51 22.09
CA MET A 251 -11.11 -12.21 21.83
C MET A 251 -12.12 -11.08 21.55
N GLY A 252 -13.43 -11.36 21.60
CA GLY A 252 -14.47 -10.38 21.32
C GLY A 252 -15.03 -10.43 19.90
N ASN A 253 -14.75 -11.51 19.16
CA ASN A 253 -15.30 -11.70 17.82
C ASN A 253 -16.68 -12.35 17.88
N ASP A 254 -17.60 -11.93 17.01
CA ASP A 254 -18.93 -12.53 16.88
C ASP A 254 -18.86 -13.98 16.45
N TYR A 255 -17.91 -14.28 15.52
CA TYR A 255 -17.69 -15.61 14.96
C TYR A 255 -16.23 -16.02 15.13
N ALA A 256 -16.02 -17.32 15.38
CA ALA A 256 -14.69 -17.91 15.38
C ALA A 256 -14.30 -18.29 13.96
N PHE A 257 -13.16 -17.80 13.48
CA PHE A 257 -12.59 -18.17 12.19
C PHE A 257 -11.08 -18.01 12.17
N SER A 258 -10.46 -18.49 11.13
CA SER A 258 -9.04 -18.26 10.89
C SER A 258 -8.79 -17.85 9.43
N THR A 259 -7.71 -17.14 9.21
CA THR A 259 -7.24 -16.77 7.87
C THR A 259 -5.82 -17.22 7.66
N THR A 260 -5.58 -17.87 6.52
CA THR A 260 -4.25 -18.26 6.07
C THR A 260 -3.90 -17.44 4.84
N ASP A 261 -2.84 -16.65 4.92
CA ASP A 261 -2.31 -15.89 3.80
C ASP A 261 -0.98 -16.52 3.37
N LEU A 262 -0.90 -16.95 2.12
CA LEU A 262 0.32 -17.43 1.49
C LEU A 262 0.69 -16.52 0.33
N ARG A 263 1.87 -15.91 0.43
CA ARG A 263 2.45 -15.13 -0.65
C ARG A 263 3.80 -15.71 -1.03
N THR A 264 3.98 -16.01 -2.31
CA THR A 264 5.26 -16.50 -2.83
C THR A 264 5.66 -15.71 -4.07
N SER A 265 6.95 -15.48 -4.25
CA SER A 265 7.52 -14.84 -5.42
C SER A 265 8.88 -15.46 -5.71
N TYR A 266 9.12 -15.74 -6.99
CA TYR A 266 10.40 -16.24 -7.49
C TYR A 266 10.98 -15.24 -8.49
N TYR A 267 12.24 -14.87 -8.29
CA TYR A 267 12.97 -13.92 -9.13
C TYR A 267 14.12 -14.62 -9.83
N HIS A 268 14.15 -14.50 -11.15
CA HIS A 268 15.19 -15.06 -11.98
C HIS A 268 15.50 -14.11 -13.15
N PRO A 269 16.77 -13.76 -13.40
CA PRO A 269 17.12 -12.91 -14.53
C PRO A 269 16.84 -13.65 -15.84
N VAL A 270 15.99 -13.06 -16.69
CA VAL A 270 15.64 -13.65 -18.00
C VAL A 270 16.71 -13.36 -19.03
N TRP A 271 17.43 -12.25 -18.88
CA TRP A 271 18.51 -11.82 -19.76
C TRP A 271 19.78 -11.59 -18.95
N LYS A 272 20.92 -12.00 -19.50
CA LYS A 272 22.21 -11.54 -18.99
C LYS A 272 22.42 -10.14 -19.56
N GLY A 273 22.21 -9.10 -18.73
CA GLY A 273 22.59 -7.74 -19.07
C GLY A 273 24.08 -7.55 -19.04
#